data_d439ca4d03a95ce2fbb24781a6cade60
#
_entry.id   d439ca4d03a95ce2fbb24781a6cade60
#
_cell.length_a   1.000
_cell.length_b   1.000
_cell.length_c   1.000
_cell.angle_alpha   90.00
_cell.angle_beta   90.00
_cell.angle_gamma   90.00
#
_symmetry.space_group_name_H-M   'P 1'
#
loop_
_entity.id
_entity.type
_entity.pdbx_description
1 polymer ?
#
loop_
_entity_poly.entity_id
_entity_poly.type
_entity_poly.pdbx_seq_one_letter_code
_entity_poly.pdbx_strand_id
1 'polypeptide(L)'
;VESKVFYIGSNDHDDLTAIRRYLLTSLPNLPIAGEYIHRDAFSIGAKYGKDTFLFIERFGTVNIPRALALKDRIDGWLEKIKIRGLTDQILQAITFFLPSHLPQRMLAFHQRFEHHLILRVDEQSAEQTQQFLNEYFAVHSTGSYFACTEEEGRKAFLHRFAIAGAAIRYRDTHRAEVEDIVALDIALRRNDREWVEKIPADLEQHMLHKLYYGHFFCHVFHQDYIVKKGTNPLDIEHQMWQLLDERRAEYPAEHNVGHLYVAKPALANFYRKLDPTNTFNVGIGHTSKLKYWRKPNA
;
A
#
# COMPACT_ATOMS: atom_id res chain seq x y z
N VAL A 1 17.27 1.20 -18.57
CA VAL A 1 16.22 0.94 -19.58
C VAL A 1 15.41 2.21 -19.73
N GLU A 2 15.39 2.77 -20.95
CA GLU A 2 14.51 3.90 -21.25
C GLU A 2 13.05 3.46 -21.07
N SER A 3 12.26 4.29 -20.39
CA SER A 3 10.90 3.95 -20.02
C SER A 3 9.99 5.16 -20.03
N LYS A 4 8.70 4.94 -20.30
CA LYS A 4 7.64 5.96 -20.20
C LYS A 4 6.73 5.68 -19.03
N VAL A 5 6.26 6.76 -18.40
CA VAL A 5 5.28 6.69 -17.32
C VAL A 5 3.97 7.32 -17.80
N PHE A 6 2.87 6.61 -17.56
CA PHE A 6 1.51 7.09 -17.77
C PHE A 6 0.81 7.19 -16.42
N TYR A 7 0.05 8.26 -16.22
CA TYR A 7 -0.83 8.43 -15.09
C TYR A 7 -2.27 8.32 -15.54
N ILE A 8 -3.01 7.36 -14.98
CA ILE A 8 -4.37 7.03 -15.38
C ILE A 8 -5.28 7.29 -14.18
N GLY A 9 -6.43 7.92 -14.43
CA GLY A 9 -7.49 8.09 -13.45
C GLY A 9 -8.80 7.52 -13.97
N SER A 10 -9.56 6.84 -13.12
CA SER A 10 -10.89 6.35 -13.47
C SER A 10 -11.83 6.34 -12.25
N ASN A 11 -13.13 6.43 -12.51
CA ASN A 11 -14.20 6.22 -11.53
C ASN A 11 -14.82 4.81 -11.63
N ASP A 12 -14.22 3.95 -12.46
CA ASP A 12 -14.68 2.58 -12.67
C ASP A 12 -13.50 1.59 -12.56
N HIS A 13 -13.63 0.59 -11.70
CA HIS A 13 -12.68 -0.51 -11.58
C HIS A 13 -12.57 -1.35 -12.86
N ASP A 14 -13.65 -1.47 -13.61
CA ASP A 14 -13.65 -2.26 -14.84
C ASP A 14 -12.73 -1.66 -15.90
N ASP A 15 -12.54 -0.33 -15.92
CA ASP A 15 -11.54 0.32 -16.76
C ASP A 15 -10.13 -0.20 -16.43
N LEU A 16 -9.77 -0.20 -15.14
CA LEU A 16 -8.45 -0.65 -14.71
C LEU A 16 -8.26 -2.15 -14.96
N THR A 17 -9.33 -2.94 -14.82
CA THR A 17 -9.31 -4.38 -15.13
C THR A 17 -9.07 -4.62 -16.63
N ALA A 18 -9.74 -3.85 -17.50
CA ALA A 18 -9.55 -3.92 -18.96
C ALA A 18 -8.13 -3.49 -19.36
N ILE A 19 -7.65 -2.39 -18.82
CA ILE A 19 -6.28 -1.89 -19.03
C ILE A 19 -5.26 -2.94 -18.60
N ARG A 20 -5.40 -3.52 -17.40
CA ARG A 20 -4.51 -4.56 -16.90
C ARG A 20 -4.45 -5.77 -17.85
N ARG A 21 -5.61 -6.23 -18.32
CA ARG A 21 -5.70 -7.36 -19.25
C ARG A 21 -4.95 -7.05 -20.53
N TYR A 22 -5.20 -5.90 -21.14
CA TYR A 22 -4.51 -5.50 -22.37
C TYR A 22 -2.99 -5.45 -22.18
N LEU A 23 -2.51 -4.76 -21.14
CA LEU A 23 -1.09 -4.58 -20.88
C LEU A 23 -0.34 -5.91 -20.66
N LEU A 24 -1.00 -6.89 -20.03
CA LEU A 24 -0.40 -8.20 -19.75
C LEU A 24 -0.46 -9.18 -20.95
N THR A 25 -1.29 -8.94 -21.96
CA THR A 25 -1.53 -9.90 -23.03
C THR A 25 -1.17 -9.38 -24.43
N SER A 26 -1.06 -8.08 -24.63
CA SER A 26 -0.97 -7.47 -25.96
C SER A 26 0.28 -6.64 -26.18
N LEU A 27 1.02 -6.29 -25.14
CA LEU A 27 2.26 -5.54 -25.29
C LEU A 27 3.43 -6.44 -25.73
N PRO A 28 4.42 -5.89 -26.47
CA PRO A 28 5.64 -6.61 -26.82
C PRO A 28 6.42 -7.08 -25.60
N ASN A 29 6.50 -6.25 -24.58
CA ASN A 29 7.13 -6.55 -23.30
C ASN A 29 6.15 -6.31 -22.16
N LEU A 30 6.31 -7.07 -21.06
CA LEU A 30 5.53 -6.84 -19.86
C LEU A 30 5.83 -5.46 -19.25
N PRO A 31 4.82 -4.78 -18.67
CA PRO A 31 5.04 -3.53 -17.97
C PRO A 31 6.10 -3.64 -16.87
N ILE A 32 6.90 -2.58 -16.72
CA ILE A 32 7.98 -2.54 -15.73
C ILE A 32 7.39 -2.39 -14.32
N ALA A 33 6.37 -1.54 -14.16
CA ALA A 33 5.70 -1.31 -12.88
C ALA A 33 4.28 -0.79 -13.09
N GLY A 34 3.40 -1.11 -12.14
CA GLY A 34 2.06 -0.55 -12.03
C GLY A 34 1.69 -0.43 -10.56
N GLU A 35 1.36 0.79 -10.14
CA GLU A 35 0.98 1.10 -8.77
C GLU A 35 -0.42 1.69 -8.73
N TYR A 36 -1.28 1.05 -7.97
CA TYR A 36 -2.65 1.50 -7.74
C TYR A 36 -2.73 2.37 -6.48
N ILE A 37 -3.55 3.41 -6.54
CA ILE A 37 -3.84 4.30 -5.40
C ILE A 37 -5.32 4.68 -5.46
N HIS A 38 -6.07 4.42 -4.39
CA HIS A 38 -7.41 4.97 -4.20
C HIS A 38 -7.35 6.43 -3.73
N ARG A 39 -8.39 7.22 -4.05
CA ARG A 39 -8.48 8.66 -3.71
C ARG A 39 -8.16 8.96 -2.23
N ASP A 40 -8.66 8.17 -1.29
CA ASP A 40 -8.45 8.40 0.13
C ASP A 40 -6.99 8.18 0.54
N ALA A 41 -6.37 7.13 0.00
CA ALA A 41 -4.95 6.89 0.19
C ALA A 41 -4.10 8.01 -0.45
N PHE A 42 -4.48 8.50 -1.62
CA PHE A 42 -3.85 9.67 -2.24
C PHE A 42 -3.95 10.89 -1.33
N SER A 43 -5.13 11.19 -0.78
CA SER A 43 -5.38 12.35 0.10
C SER A 43 -4.51 12.30 1.35
N ILE A 44 -4.47 11.15 2.03
CA ILE A 44 -3.64 10.94 3.21
C ILE A 44 -2.17 11.10 2.87
N GLY A 45 -1.71 10.48 1.77
CA GLY A 45 -0.33 10.61 1.28
C GLY A 45 0.06 12.05 0.97
N ALA A 46 -0.81 12.80 0.30
CA ALA A 46 -0.57 14.20 -0.06
C ALA A 46 -0.48 15.13 1.16
N LYS A 47 -1.25 14.86 2.21
CA LYS A 47 -1.32 15.70 3.40
C LYS A 47 -0.31 15.31 4.49
N TYR A 48 -0.15 14.02 4.75
CA TYR A 48 0.64 13.51 5.87
C TYR A 48 1.95 12.84 5.46
N GLY A 49 2.17 12.61 4.16
CA GLY A 49 3.42 12.06 3.61
C GLY A 49 4.40 13.08 3.05
N LYS A 50 4.07 14.38 3.11
CA LYS A 50 4.79 15.44 2.41
C LYS A 50 6.24 15.60 2.88
N ASP A 51 6.51 15.54 4.17
CA ASP A 51 7.87 15.62 4.73
C ASP A 51 8.72 14.42 4.32
N THR A 52 8.15 13.23 4.38
CA THR A 52 8.78 11.99 3.90
C THR A 52 9.10 12.09 2.41
N PHE A 53 8.15 12.56 1.61
CA PHE A 53 8.34 12.80 0.19
C PHE A 53 9.52 13.76 -0.07
N LEU A 54 9.49 14.95 0.54
CA LEU A 54 10.52 15.96 0.37
C LEU A 54 11.90 15.50 0.88
N PHE A 55 11.91 14.74 1.98
CA PHE A 55 13.15 14.15 2.49
C PHE A 55 13.76 13.16 1.48
N ILE A 56 12.94 12.25 0.93
CA ILE A 56 13.40 11.28 -0.05
C ILE A 56 13.85 11.98 -1.34
N GLU A 57 13.08 12.95 -1.80
CA GLU A 57 13.42 13.74 -2.99
C GLU A 57 14.78 14.42 -2.86
N ARG A 58 15.11 14.92 -1.67
CA ARG A 58 16.36 15.64 -1.40
C ARG A 58 17.55 14.74 -1.07
N PHE A 59 17.32 13.67 -0.29
CA PHE A 59 18.39 12.87 0.31
C PHE A 59 18.41 11.42 -0.15
N GLY A 60 17.44 10.98 -0.93
CA GLY A 60 17.29 9.60 -1.42
C GLY A 60 16.79 8.63 -0.35
N THR A 61 16.37 7.45 -0.80
CA THR A 61 15.80 6.38 0.06
C THR A 61 16.82 5.77 1.02
N VAL A 62 18.12 5.77 0.66
CA VAL A 62 19.20 5.18 1.48
C VAL A 62 19.31 5.84 2.86
N ASN A 63 18.87 7.08 3.00
CA ASN A 63 18.94 7.83 4.25
C ASN A 63 17.70 7.69 5.14
N ILE A 64 16.63 7.04 4.65
CA ILE A 64 15.40 6.82 5.43
C ILE A 64 15.66 6.10 6.75
N PRO A 65 16.41 4.97 6.81
CA PRO A 65 16.64 4.28 8.07
C PRO A 65 17.32 5.14 9.13
N ARG A 66 18.23 6.02 8.69
CA ARG A 66 18.92 6.95 9.60
C ARG A 66 17.98 8.03 10.15
N ALA A 67 17.12 8.59 9.27
CA ALA A 67 16.13 9.59 9.68
C ALA A 67 15.10 8.99 10.65
N LEU A 68 14.61 7.78 10.37
CA LEU A 68 13.70 7.07 11.25
C LEU A 68 14.35 6.75 12.60
N ALA A 69 15.58 6.23 12.62
CA ALA A 69 16.29 5.95 13.86
C ALA A 69 16.53 7.21 14.71
N LEU A 70 16.76 8.37 14.09
CA LEU A 70 16.84 9.64 14.81
C LEU A 70 15.48 10.04 15.40
N LYS A 71 14.42 9.94 14.60
CA LYS A 71 13.05 10.21 15.07
C LYS A 71 12.70 9.31 16.24
N ASP A 72 12.94 8.01 16.15
CA ASP A 72 12.64 7.03 17.20
C ASP A 72 13.38 7.33 18.51
N ARG A 73 14.64 7.82 18.44
CA ARG A 73 15.38 8.26 19.62
C ARG A 73 14.73 9.46 20.29
N ILE A 74 14.30 10.44 19.51
CA ILE A 74 13.62 11.66 20.01
C ILE A 74 12.28 11.25 20.62
N ASP A 75 11.47 10.44 19.92
CA ASP A 75 10.19 9.96 20.39
C ASP A 75 10.33 9.13 21.68
N GLY A 76 11.32 8.24 21.75
CA GLY A 76 11.61 7.47 22.97
C GLY A 76 12.03 8.32 24.16
N TRP A 77 12.68 9.47 23.95
CA TRP A 77 12.97 10.43 25.00
C TRP A 77 11.71 11.20 25.45
N LEU A 78 10.88 11.63 24.49
CA LEU A 78 9.61 12.31 24.75
C LEU A 78 8.61 11.40 25.47
N GLU A 79 8.57 10.12 25.16
CA GLU A 79 7.72 9.14 25.87
C GLU A 79 8.06 9.00 27.36
N LYS A 80 9.35 9.11 27.73
CA LYS A 80 9.78 9.07 29.14
C LYS A 80 9.18 10.23 29.96
N ILE A 81 8.92 11.35 29.32
CA ILE A 81 8.26 12.51 29.92
C ILE A 81 6.76 12.56 29.62
N LYS A 82 6.18 11.43 29.17
CA LYS A 82 4.75 11.24 28.85
C LYS A 82 4.21 12.15 27.72
N ILE A 83 5.08 12.62 26.83
CA ILE A 83 4.68 13.38 25.64
C ILE A 83 4.81 12.46 24.42
N ARG A 84 3.66 12.05 23.87
CA ARG A 84 3.61 11.17 22.69
C ARG A 84 3.15 11.92 21.45
N GLY A 85 3.75 11.61 20.30
CA GLY A 85 3.34 12.16 19.01
C GLY A 85 3.69 13.63 18.78
N LEU A 86 4.46 14.27 19.68
CA LEU A 86 4.85 15.67 19.53
C LEU A 86 5.72 15.88 18.28
N THR A 87 6.65 14.98 18.01
CA THR A 87 7.51 15.05 16.81
C THR A 87 6.67 15.06 15.55
N ASP A 88 5.67 14.17 15.46
CA ASP A 88 4.77 14.09 14.32
C ASP A 88 3.90 15.34 14.18
N GLN A 89 3.42 15.90 15.27
CA GLN A 89 2.66 17.16 15.26
C GLN A 89 3.51 18.35 14.77
N ILE A 90 4.76 18.45 15.24
CA ILE A 90 5.68 19.50 14.81
C ILE A 90 6.02 19.35 13.33
N LEU A 91 6.37 18.15 12.89
CA LEU A 91 6.65 17.87 11.49
C LEU A 91 5.42 18.19 10.61
N GLN A 92 4.22 17.80 11.04
CA GLN A 92 2.98 18.11 10.33
C GLN A 92 2.72 19.63 10.26
N ALA A 93 2.95 20.36 11.34
CA ALA A 93 2.81 21.82 11.34
C ALA A 93 3.81 22.50 10.38
N ILE A 94 5.06 22.03 10.35
CA ILE A 94 6.07 22.55 9.40
C ILE A 94 5.64 22.28 7.95
N THR A 95 5.13 21.08 7.65
CA THR A 95 4.74 20.72 6.28
C THR A 95 3.55 21.53 5.77
N PHE A 96 2.74 22.10 6.66
CA PHE A 96 1.64 22.99 6.27
C PHE A 96 2.13 24.24 5.52
N PHE A 97 3.29 24.77 5.91
CA PHE A 97 3.87 25.97 5.30
C PHE A 97 4.70 25.68 4.03
N LEU A 98 4.95 24.42 3.69
CA LEU A 98 5.70 24.06 2.50
C LEU A 98 4.81 24.07 1.26
N PRO A 99 5.32 24.42 0.06
CA PRO A 99 4.56 24.39 -1.19
C PRO A 99 4.11 22.96 -1.54
N SER A 100 3.14 22.85 -2.43
CA SER A 100 2.71 21.53 -2.93
C SER A 100 3.90 20.81 -3.59
N HIS A 101 4.07 19.55 -3.25
CA HIS A 101 5.14 18.70 -3.78
C HIS A 101 4.68 17.85 -4.97
N LEU A 102 3.36 17.79 -5.20
CA LEU A 102 2.78 16.99 -6.28
C LEU A 102 2.55 17.82 -7.55
N PRO A 103 2.70 17.21 -8.73
CA PRO A 103 2.40 17.82 -10.01
C PRO A 103 0.94 18.27 -10.11
N GLN A 104 0.69 19.41 -10.75
CA GLN A 104 -0.65 19.97 -10.91
C GLN A 104 -1.61 19.02 -11.63
N ARG A 105 -1.13 18.28 -12.64
CA ARG A 105 -1.95 17.30 -13.37
C ARG A 105 -2.40 16.15 -12.48
N MET A 106 -1.53 15.66 -11.56
CA MET A 106 -1.93 14.65 -10.58
C MET A 106 -3.01 15.18 -9.62
N LEU A 107 -2.85 16.43 -9.14
CA LEU A 107 -3.85 17.06 -8.27
C LEU A 107 -5.20 17.24 -8.98
N ALA A 108 -5.18 17.64 -10.26
CA ALA A 108 -6.39 17.74 -11.07
C ALA A 108 -7.08 16.36 -11.25
N PHE A 109 -6.30 15.30 -11.45
CA PHE A 109 -6.83 13.94 -11.54
C PHE A 109 -7.41 13.46 -10.21
N HIS A 110 -6.75 13.74 -9.10
CA HIS A 110 -7.25 13.42 -7.76
C HIS A 110 -8.61 14.04 -7.46
N GLN A 111 -8.89 15.26 -7.97
CA GLN A 111 -10.20 15.91 -7.82
C GLN A 111 -11.30 15.24 -8.66
N ARG A 112 -10.95 14.55 -9.75
CA ARG A 112 -11.89 14.02 -10.73
C ARG A 112 -12.15 12.53 -10.58
N PHE A 113 -11.16 11.75 -10.13
CA PHE A 113 -11.20 10.30 -10.18
C PHE A 113 -11.02 9.66 -8.80
N GLU A 114 -11.63 8.51 -8.60
CA GLU A 114 -11.50 7.72 -7.38
C GLU A 114 -10.29 6.79 -7.41
N HIS A 115 -9.98 6.26 -8.60
CA HIS A 115 -8.93 5.28 -8.79
C HIS A 115 -7.80 5.88 -9.63
N HIS A 116 -6.58 5.67 -9.18
CA HIS A 116 -5.37 6.14 -9.84
C HIS A 116 -4.43 4.97 -10.11
N LEU A 117 -3.85 4.95 -11.31
CA LEU A 117 -2.84 3.98 -11.70
C LEU A 117 -1.62 4.73 -12.23
N ILE A 118 -0.45 4.43 -11.65
CA ILE A 118 0.84 4.85 -12.14
C ILE A 118 1.42 3.68 -12.93
N LEU A 119 1.57 3.83 -14.22
CA LEU A 119 2.02 2.79 -15.13
C LEU A 119 3.38 3.15 -15.71
N ARG A 120 4.35 2.23 -15.60
CA ARG A 120 5.65 2.34 -16.28
C ARG A 120 5.82 1.21 -17.26
N VAL A 121 6.11 1.56 -18.50
CA VAL A 121 6.42 0.62 -19.60
C VAL A 121 7.77 0.96 -20.20
N ASP A 122 8.40 0.00 -20.88
CA ASP A 122 9.60 0.28 -21.65
C ASP A 122 9.29 1.11 -22.91
N GLU A 123 10.33 1.67 -23.52
CA GLU A 123 10.19 2.54 -24.69
C GLU A 123 9.54 1.81 -25.89
N GLN A 124 9.79 0.51 -26.05
CA GLN A 124 9.22 -0.28 -27.16
C GLN A 124 7.71 -0.46 -27.03
N SER A 125 7.21 -0.54 -25.80
CA SER A 125 5.78 -0.71 -25.51
C SER A 125 5.05 0.64 -25.37
N ALA A 126 5.77 1.77 -25.32
CA ALA A 126 5.21 3.07 -24.97
C ALA A 126 4.19 3.59 -26.02
N GLU A 127 4.53 3.51 -27.30
CA GLU A 127 3.64 3.98 -28.39
C GLU A 127 2.35 3.17 -28.43
N GLN A 128 2.45 1.83 -28.37
CA GLN A 128 1.28 0.95 -28.36
C GLN A 128 0.41 1.14 -27.12
N THR A 129 1.03 1.37 -25.96
CA THR A 129 0.31 1.70 -24.71
C THR A 129 -0.46 3.00 -24.86
N GLN A 130 0.18 4.03 -25.42
CA GLN A 130 -0.45 5.33 -25.60
C GLN A 130 -1.62 5.26 -26.61
N GLN A 131 -1.43 4.55 -27.70
CA GLN A 131 -2.49 4.33 -28.68
C GLN A 131 -3.68 3.62 -28.04
N PHE A 132 -3.44 2.53 -27.32
CA PHE A 132 -4.50 1.81 -26.61
C PHE A 132 -5.25 2.71 -25.62
N LEU A 133 -4.55 3.49 -24.81
CA LEU A 133 -5.19 4.39 -23.84
C LEU A 133 -6.02 5.49 -24.52
N ASN A 134 -5.54 6.00 -25.67
CA ASN A 134 -6.31 6.95 -26.49
C ASN A 134 -7.62 6.34 -26.99
N GLU A 135 -7.53 5.16 -27.61
CA GLU A 135 -8.68 4.45 -28.17
C GLU A 135 -9.67 4.07 -27.05
N TYR A 136 -9.14 3.54 -25.94
CA TYR A 136 -9.96 3.13 -24.80
C TYR A 136 -10.76 4.29 -24.23
N PHE A 137 -10.11 5.39 -23.86
CA PHE A 137 -10.78 6.54 -23.27
C PHE A 137 -11.54 7.46 -24.26
N ALA A 138 -11.39 7.22 -25.56
CA ALA A 138 -12.27 7.85 -26.55
C ALA A 138 -13.72 7.32 -26.49
N VAL A 139 -13.89 6.06 -26.03
CA VAL A 139 -15.21 5.42 -25.92
C VAL A 139 -15.68 5.19 -24.48
N HIS A 140 -14.78 5.30 -23.50
CA HIS A 140 -15.08 5.17 -22.07
C HIS A 140 -14.85 6.51 -21.36
N SER A 141 -15.93 7.21 -21.03
CA SER A 141 -15.89 8.54 -20.41
C SER A 141 -15.65 8.52 -18.89
N THR A 142 -15.54 7.34 -18.28
CA THR A 142 -15.34 7.11 -16.84
C THR A 142 -13.96 7.45 -16.35
N GLY A 143 -12.97 7.51 -17.26
CA GLY A 143 -11.58 7.77 -16.93
C GLY A 143 -10.87 8.68 -17.94
N SER A 144 -9.60 8.87 -17.71
CA SER A 144 -8.67 9.61 -18.57
C SER A 144 -7.23 9.26 -18.21
N TYR A 145 -6.27 9.71 -19.02
CA TYR A 145 -4.86 9.54 -18.73
C TYR A 145 -4.02 10.72 -19.22
N PHE A 146 -2.76 10.77 -18.79
CA PHE A 146 -1.73 11.59 -19.41
C PHE A 146 -0.37 10.87 -19.39
N ALA A 147 0.43 11.12 -20.42
CA ALA A 147 1.84 10.76 -20.41
C ALA A 147 2.59 11.72 -19.50
N CYS A 148 3.32 11.17 -18.52
CA CYS A 148 4.09 11.96 -17.57
C CYS A 148 5.37 12.49 -18.21
N THR A 149 5.80 13.68 -17.79
CA THR A 149 7.20 14.05 -17.90
C THR A 149 8.03 13.15 -16.97
N GLU A 150 9.34 13.14 -17.13
CA GLU A 150 10.24 12.37 -16.26
C GLU A 150 10.06 12.76 -14.77
N GLU A 151 9.95 14.05 -14.51
CA GLU A 151 9.74 14.57 -13.17
C GLU A 151 8.38 14.17 -12.58
N GLU A 152 7.31 14.25 -13.38
CA GLU A 152 5.97 13.82 -12.95
C GLU A 152 5.93 12.33 -12.64
N GLY A 153 6.54 11.50 -13.49
CA GLY A 153 6.62 10.05 -13.28
C GLY A 153 7.38 9.72 -12.00
N ARG A 154 8.53 10.35 -11.78
CA ARG A 154 9.32 10.19 -10.55
C ARG A 154 8.51 10.59 -9.32
N LYS A 155 7.84 11.73 -9.35
CA LYS A 155 7.01 12.23 -8.25
C LYS A 155 5.79 11.34 -7.99
N ALA A 156 5.19 10.76 -9.02
CA ALA A 156 4.06 9.85 -8.89
C ALA A 156 4.45 8.58 -8.09
N PHE A 157 5.55 7.92 -8.46
CA PHE A 157 6.05 6.76 -7.73
C PHE A 157 6.48 7.10 -6.31
N LEU A 158 7.12 8.26 -6.11
CA LEU A 158 7.52 8.70 -4.78
C LEU A 158 6.30 8.99 -3.88
N HIS A 159 5.23 9.56 -4.44
CA HIS A 159 3.98 9.75 -3.72
C HIS A 159 3.38 8.43 -3.26
N ARG A 160 3.31 7.42 -4.15
CA ARG A 160 2.86 6.07 -3.80
C ARG A 160 3.68 5.49 -2.63
N PHE A 161 4.99 5.65 -2.67
CA PHE A 161 5.87 5.19 -1.58
C PHE A 161 5.60 5.90 -0.24
N ALA A 162 5.29 7.20 -0.28
CA ALA A 162 5.07 7.99 0.93
C ALA A 162 3.74 7.67 1.65
N ILE A 163 2.78 7.00 1.01
CA ILE A 163 1.45 6.71 1.57
C ILE A 163 1.53 5.87 2.84
N ALA A 164 2.35 4.82 2.87
CA ALA A 164 2.48 3.95 4.04
C ALA A 164 2.93 4.72 5.30
N GLY A 165 3.93 5.59 5.17
CA GLY A 165 4.37 6.47 6.26
C GLY A 165 3.32 7.52 6.64
N ALA A 166 2.52 7.96 5.67
CA ALA A 166 1.46 8.96 5.88
C ALA A 166 0.31 8.43 6.76
N ALA A 167 -0.05 7.17 6.63
CA ALA A 167 -1.06 6.54 7.49
C ALA A 167 -0.62 6.56 8.97
N ILE A 168 0.65 6.21 9.23
CA ILE A 168 1.24 6.27 10.58
C ILE A 168 1.24 7.71 11.12
N ARG A 169 1.64 8.68 10.29
CA ARG A 169 1.60 10.11 10.67
C ARG A 169 0.19 10.57 10.99
N TYR A 170 -0.80 10.15 10.20
CA TYR A 170 -2.20 10.46 10.46
C TYR A 170 -2.60 9.94 11.84
N ARG A 171 -2.37 8.66 12.15
CA ARG A 171 -2.64 8.08 13.47
C ARG A 171 -1.97 8.88 14.59
N ASP A 172 -0.69 9.20 14.45
CA ASP A 172 0.10 9.82 15.51
C ASP A 172 -0.29 11.28 15.76
N THR A 173 -0.82 11.97 14.76
CA THR A 173 -1.35 13.33 14.91
C THR A 173 -2.81 13.38 15.33
N HIS A 174 -3.58 12.27 15.24
CA HIS A 174 -5.01 12.19 15.57
C HIS A 174 -5.30 11.17 16.69
N ARG A 175 -4.40 11.03 17.65
CA ARG A 175 -4.51 10.05 18.76
C ARG A 175 -5.77 10.18 19.62
N ALA A 176 -6.45 11.32 19.60
CA ALA A 176 -7.73 11.51 20.28
C ALA A 176 -8.88 10.76 19.59
N GLU A 177 -8.80 10.56 18.28
CA GLU A 177 -9.84 9.97 17.45
C GLU A 177 -9.45 8.57 16.93
N VAL A 178 -8.16 8.30 16.82
CA VAL A 178 -7.60 7.06 16.27
C VAL A 178 -7.07 6.15 17.36
N GLU A 179 -7.48 4.90 17.35
CA GLU A 179 -6.89 3.86 18.21
C GLU A 179 -5.61 3.32 17.62
N ASP A 180 -5.69 2.74 16.43
CA ASP A 180 -4.55 2.20 15.69
C ASP A 180 -4.90 1.99 14.20
N ILE A 181 -3.99 1.39 13.45
CA ILE A 181 -4.15 1.01 12.06
C ILE A 181 -4.14 -0.52 11.98
N VAL A 182 -5.16 -1.09 11.34
CA VAL A 182 -5.14 -2.47 10.88
C VAL A 182 -4.61 -2.46 9.44
N ALA A 183 -3.38 -2.93 9.27
CA ALA A 183 -2.70 -2.95 7.99
C ALA A 183 -2.65 -4.38 7.44
N LEU A 184 -3.30 -4.60 6.31
CA LEU A 184 -3.40 -5.90 5.66
C LEU A 184 -2.73 -5.89 4.30
N ASP A 185 -1.88 -6.88 4.03
CA ASP A 185 -1.30 -7.14 2.72
C ASP A 185 -2.01 -8.34 2.09
N ILE A 186 -2.74 -8.11 1.01
CA ILE A 186 -3.68 -9.07 0.47
C ILE A 186 -3.33 -9.39 -0.98
N ALA A 187 -3.17 -10.67 -1.30
CA ALA A 187 -3.08 -11.14 -2.68
C ALA A 187 -4.43 -11.70 -3.13
N LEU A 188 -5.01 -11.06 -4.13
CA LEU A 188 -6.26 -11.48 -4.73
C LEU A 188 -6.01 -12.48 -5.87
N ARG A 189 -7.04 -13.28 -6.18
CA ARG A 189 -7.01 -14.13 -7.36
C ARG A 189 -6.90 -13.29 -8.62
N ARG A 190 -6.24 -13.83 -9.62
CA ARG A 190 -5.96 -13.14 -10.88
C ARG A 190 -7.21 -12.61 -11.60
N ASN A 191 -8.35 -13.26 -11.43
CA ASN A 191 -9.62 -12.93 -12.06
C ASN A 191 -10.64 -12.30 -11.11
N ASP A 192 -10.26 -11.94 -9.88
CA ASP A 192 -11.15 -11.23 -8.97
C ASP A 192 -11.47 -9.84 -9.54
N ARG A 193 -12.77 -9.55 -9.60
CA ARG A 193 -13.28 -8.24 -10.01
C ARG A 193 -13.45 -7.29 -8.83
N GLU A 194 -13.73 -7.83 -7.65
CA GLU A 194 -13.85 -7.08 -6.41
C GLU A 194 -12.45 -6.90 -5.79
N TRP A 195 -11.91 -5.69 -5.81
CA TRP A 195 -10.55 -5.42 -5.36
C TRP A 195 -10.46 -5.14 -3.87
N VAL A 196 -11.58 -4.87 -3.24
CA VAL A 196 -11.71 -4.64 -1.80
C VAL A 196 -12.88 -5.42 -1.24
N GLU A 197 -12.88 -5.67 0.07
CA GLU A 197 -13.92 -6.39 0.77
C GLU A 197 -15.20 -5.56 0.88
N LYS A 198 -16.35 -6.22 0.79
CA LYS A 198 -17.64 -5.64 1.16
C LYS A 198 -17.78 -5.69 2.67
N ILE A 199 -17.34 -4.60 3.31
CA ILE A 199 -17.31 -4.52 4.77
C ILE A 199 -18.73 -4.35 5.30
N PRO A 200 -19.21 -5.20 6.22
CA PRO A 200 -20.50 -5.04 6.88
C PRO A 200 -20.58 -3.70 7.63
N ALA A 201 -21.77 -3.10 7.67
CA ALA A 201 -21.95 -1.77 8.27
C ALA A 201 -21.61 -1.70 9.77
N ASP A 202 -21.82 -2.78 10.50
CA ASP A 202 -21.46 -2.92 11.91
C ASP A 202 -19.93 -2.96 12.12
N LEU A 203 -19.17 -3.44 11.15
CA LEU A 203 -17.71 -3.39 11.16
C LEU A 203 -17.20 -2.04 10.65
N GLU A 204 -17.78 -1.53 9.57
CA GLU A 204 -17.36 -0.27 8.93
C GLU A 204 -17.51 0.95 9.87
N GLN A 205 -18.54 0.97 10.73
CA GLN A 205 -18.75 2.06 11.70
C GLN A 205 -17.56 2.29 12.64
N HIS A 206 -16.68 1.30 12.81
CA HIS A 206 -15.48 1.37 13.63
C HIS A 206 -14.23 1.89 12.89
N MET A 207 -14.36 2.20 11.60
CA MET A 207 -13.28 2.72 10.77
C MET A 207 -13.48 4.21 10.47
N LEU A 208 -12.39 4.99 10.56
CA LEU A 208 -12.38 6.41 10.15
C LEU A 208 -12.05 6.54 8.67
N HIS A 209 -11.06 5.78 8.20
CA HIS A 209 -10.60 5.77 6.82
C HIS A 209 -10.26 4.34 6.39
N LYS A 210 -10.40 4.10 5.10
CA LYS A 210 -10.02 2.87 4.41
C LYS A 210 -9.06 3.28 3.28
N LEU A 211 -7.80 2.91 3.39
CA LEU A 211 -6.76 3.31 2.46
C LEU A 211 -6.38 2.11 1.60
N TYR A 212 -6.63 2.20 0.30
CA TYR A 212 -6.33 1.13 -0.65
C TYR A 212 -5.26 1.58 -1.63
N TYR A 213 -4.19 0.83 -1.73
CA TYR A 213 -3.10 1.05 -2.65
C TYR A 213 -2.32 -0.25 -2.86
N GLY A 214 -1.55 -0.39 -3.92
CA GLY A 214 -0.81 -1.65 -4.07
C GLY A 214 -0.26 -1.89 -5.46
N HIS A 215 0.26 -3.11 -5.62
CA HIS A 215 0.94 -3.56 -6.82
C HIS A 215 -0.05 -4.09 -7.85
N PHE A 216 -0.31 -3.29 -8.85
CA PHE A 216 -1.40 -3.49 -9.79
C PHE A 216 -1.32 -4.82 -10.58
N PHE A 217 -0.12 -5.20 -11.06
CA PHE A 217 0.01 -6.36 -11.94
C PHE A 217 0.00 -7.70 -11.21
N CYS A 218 0.56 -7.77 -10.02
CA CYS A 218 0.52 -8.99 -9.21
C CYS A 218 -0.75 -9.10 -8.36
N HIS A 219 -1.63 -8.10 -8.41
CA HIS A 219 -2.90 -8.07 -7.69
C HIS A 219 -2.74 -8.17 -6.17
N VAL A 220 -1.66 -7.54 -5.67
CA VAL A 220 -1.38 -7.42 -4.25
C VAL A 220 -1.73 -6.01 -3.79
N PHE A 221 -2.60 -5.92 -2.80
CA PHE A 221 -3.09 -4.66 -2.24
C PHE A 221 -2.73 -4.52 -0.78
N HIS A 222 -2.26 -3.34 -0.43
CA HIS A 222 -2.20 -2.88 0.94
C HIS A 222 -3.54 -2.24 1.29
N GLN A 223 -4.13 -2.68 2.37
CA GLN A 223 -5.40 -2.16 2.87
C GLN A 223 -5.20 -1.72 4.32
N ASP A 224 -5.12 -0.40 4.53
CA ASP A 224 -4.95 0.17 5.85
C ASP A 224 -6.29 0.72 6.34
N TYR A 225 -6.79 0.14 7.43
CA TYR A 225 -8.01 0.57 8.11
C TYR A 225 -7.65 1.38 9.35
N ILE A 226 -8.01 2.67 9.32
CA ILE A 226 -7.78 3.58 10.45
C ILE A 226 -8.90 3.36 11.46
N VAL A 227 -8.59 2.73 12.59
CA VAL A 227 -9.57 2.31 13.60
C VAL A 227 -9.90 3.44 14.55
N LYS A 228 -11.20 3.64 14.82
CA LYS A 228 -11.71 4.64 15.75
C LYS A 228 -11.26 4.38 17.18
N LYS A 229 -11.04 5.46 17.93
CA LYS A 229 -10.72 5.41 19.36
C LYS A 229 -11.74 4.61 20.15
N GLY A 230 -11.24 3.77 21.06
CA GLY A 230 -12.07 2.90 21.91
C GLY A 230 -12.50 1.57 21.25
N THR A 231 -12.08 1.30 19.99
CA THR A 231 -12.29 0.01 19.32
C THR A 231 -11.03 -0.85 19.44
N ASN A 232 -11.19 -2.13 19.70
CA ASN A 232 -10.04 -3.06 19.71
C ASN A 232 -9.58 -3.38 18.27
N PRO A 233 -8.37 -2.99 17.84
CA PRO A 233 -7.90 -3.23 16.48
C PRO A 233 -7.79 -4.71 16.13
N LEU A 234 -7.44 -5.58 17.08
CA LEU A 234 -7.33 -7.02 16.85
C LEU A 234 -8.69 -7.67 16.51
N ASP A 235 -9.78 -7.19 17.11
CA ASP A 235 -11.11 -7.69 16.81
C ASP A 235 -11.52 -7.31 15.38
N ILE A 236 -11.16 -6.09 14.95
CA ILE A 236 -11.35 -5.64 13.56
C ILE A 236 -10.53 -6.51 12.61
N GLU A 237 -9.26 -6.73 12.92
CA GLU A 237 -8.36 -7.53 12.09
C GLU A 237 -8.86 -8.97 11.91
N HIS A 238 -9.31 -9.60 13.01
CA HIS A 238 -9.85 -10.97 12.95
C HIS A 238 -11.14 -11.05 12.10
N GLN A 239 -12.02 -10.06 12.17
CA GLN A 239 -13.20 -10.01 11.34
C GLN A 239 -12.85 -9.80 9.85
N MET A 240 -11.86 -8.94 9.57
CA MET A 240 -11.34 -8.78 8.21
C MET A 240 -10.74 -10.08 7.66
N TRP A 241 -10.03 -10.87 8.47
CA TRP A 241 -9.52 -12.18 8.06
C TRP A 241 -10.65 -13.13 7.65
N GLN A 242 -11.79 -13.11 8.36
CA GLN A 242 -12.96 -13.94 7.99
C GLN A 242 -13.48 -13.57 6.59
N LEU A 243 -13.64 -12.26 6.31
CA LEU A 243 -14.06 -11.79 4.98
C LEU A 243 -13.06 -12.19 3.89
N LEU A 244 -11.76 -12.14 4.19
CA LEU A 244 -10.70 -12.55 3.26
C LEU A 244 -10.71 -14.07 3.01
N ASP A 245 -10.93 -14.89 4.05
CA ASP A 245 -11.03 -16.34 3.93
C ASP A 245 -12.25 -16.76 3.09
N GLU A 246 -13.41 -16.09 3.24
CA GLU A 246 -14.61 -16.31 2.43
C GLU A 246 -14.32 -16.09 0.94
N ARG A 247 -13.53 -15.06 0.59
CA ARG A 247 -13.08 -14.79 -0.78
C ARG A 247 -11.94 -15.71 -1.24
N ARG A 248 -11.33 -16.47 -0.35
CA ARG A 248 -10.10 -17.24 -0.58
C ARG A 248 -8.95 -16.34 -1.05
N ALA A 249 -8.84 -15.13 -0.50
CA ALA A 249 -7.69 -14.29 -0.66
C ALA A 249 -6.49 -14.84 0.14
N GLU A 250 -5.28 -14.57 -0.34
CA GLU A 250 -4.07 -14.92 0.41
C GLU A 250 -3.57 -13.71 1.20
N TYR A 251 -3.30 -13.92 2.48
CA TYR A 251 -2.76 -12.92 3.38
C TYR A 251 -1.90 -13.60 4.47
N PRO A 252 -0.84 -12.96 4.95
CA PRO A 252 -0.21 -11.78 4.40
C PRO A 252 0.46 -12.08 3.05
N ALA A 253 0.39 -11.14 2.10
CA ALA A 253 1.02 -11.32 0.80
C ALA A 253 2.52 -10.99 0.81
N GLU A 254 2.94 -9.96 1.56
CA GLU A 254 4.32 -9.46 1.57
C GLU A 254 4.91 -9.32 2.98
N HIS A 255 4.18 -8.69 3.91
CA HIS A 255 4.70 -8.30 5.22
C HIS A 255 4.03 -9.04 6.36
N ASN A 256 4.67 -9.04 7.54
CA ASN A 256 4.15 -9.61 8.79
C ASN A 256 3.92 -11.12 8.79
N VAL A 257 4.44 -11.86 7.83
CA VAL A 257 4.40 -13.32 7.87
C VAL A 257 5.04 -13.79 9.18
N GLY A 258 4.21 -14.39 10.02
CA GLY A 258 4.67 -15.08 11.21
C GLY A 258 4.68 -14.33 12.53
N HIS A 259 4.28 -13.06 12.53
CA HIS A 259 4.13 -12.33 13.80
C HIS A 259 2.69 -12.43 14.34
N LEU A 260 1.70 -12.11 13.52
CA LEU A 260 0.28 -12.19 13.88
C LEU A 260 -0.41 -13.37 13.21
N TYR A 261 -0.01 -13.70 12.00
CA TYR A 261 -0.69 -14.68 11.16
C TYR A 261 -0.24 -16.11 11.44
N VAL A 262 -1.21 -17.02 11.46
CA VAL A 262 -0.95 -18.46 11.52
C VAL A 262 -0.63 -18.96 10.11
N ALA A 263 0.49 -19.66 9.96
CA ALA A 263 0.86 -20.26 8.68
C ALA A 263 -0.20 -21.27 8.24
N LYS A 264 -0.76 -21.08 7.04
CA LYS A 264 -1.65 -22.08 6.43
C LYS A 264 -0.90 -23.42 6.31
N PRO A 265 -1.60 -24.57 6.36
CA PRO A 265 -0.94 -25.90 6.35
C PRO A 265 0.05 -26.11 5.21
N ALA A 266 -0.25 -25.57 4.02
CA ALA A 266 0.66 -25.63 2.87
C ALA A 266 1.99 -24.94 3.14
N LEU A 267 1.98 -23.74 3.74
CA LEU A 267 3.17 -22.98 4.09
C LEU A 267 3.96 -23.63 5.22
N ALA A 268 3.30 -24.10 6.27
CA ALA A 268 3.93 -24.82 7.36
C ALA A 268 4.64 -26.11 6.89
N ASN A 269 4.00 -26.86 5.98
CA ASN A 269 4.60 -28.04 5.36
C ASN A 269 5.78 -27.68 4.44
N PHE A 270 5.70 -26.58 3.72
CA PHE A 270 6.79 -26.09 2.88
C PHE A 270 8.02 -25.72 3.72
N TYR A 271 7.84 -24.99 4.82
CA TYR A 271 8.91 -24.69 5.76
C TYR A 271 9.57 -25.96 6.30
N ARG A 272 8.78 -26.94 6.73
CA ARG A 272 9.29 -28.23 7.23
C ARG A 272 10.09 -29.00 6.19
N LYS A 273 9.68 -28.91 4.90
CA LYS A 273 10.38 -29.55 3.79
C LYS A 273 11.72 -28.88 3.50
N LEU A 274 11.78 -27.55 3.49
CA LEU A 274 12.98 -26.78 3.17
C LEU A 274 13.98 -26.70 4.33
N ASP A 275 13.48 -26.65 5.56
CA ASP A 275 14.28 -26.57 6.78
C ASP A 275 13.92 -27.71 7.74
N PRO A 276 14.36 -28.95 7.48
CA PRO A 276 14.06 -30.12 8.34
C PRO A 276 14.58 -29.98 9.76
N THR A 277 15.59 -29.15 9.96
CA THR A 277 16.20 -28.90 11.27
C THR A 277 15.48 -27.82 12.07
N ASN A 278 14.59 -27.07 11.45
CA ASN A 278 13.94 -25.90 12.02
C ASN A 278 14.95 -24.90 12.58
N THR A 279 15.84 -24.42 11.69
CA THR A 279 16.96 -23.54 12.05
C THR A 279 16.71 -22.10 11.62
N PHE A 280 16.09 -21.88 10.45
CA PHE A 280 15.96 -20.56 9.83
C PHE A 280 14.69 -19.80 10.22
N ASN A 281 13.54 -20.45 10.18
CA ASN A 281 12.23 -19.78 10.40
C ASN A 281 11.55 -20.31 11.68
N VAL A 282 12.28 -20.38 12.76
CA VAL A 282 11.84 -20.97 14.04
C VAL A 282 10.62 -20.22 14.59
N GLY A 283 9.47 -20.88 14.63
CA GLY A 283 8.23 -20.33 15.17
C GLY A 283 7.50 -19.32 14.27
N ILE A 284 8.01 -19.03 13.07
CA ILE A 284 7.35 -18.16 12.11
C ILE A 284 6.02 -18.78 11.68
N GLY A 285 4.96 -17.97 11.61
CA GLY A 285 3.60 -18.42 11.33
C GLY A 285 3.02 -19.30 12.43
N HIS A 286 3.42 -19.08 13.69
CA HIS A 286 3.03 -19.89 14.85
C HIS A 286 3.37 -21.38 14.68
N THR A 287 4.38 -21.68 13.88
CA THR A 287 4.89 -23.05 13.71
C THR A 287 5.73 -23.49 14.91
N SER A 288 6.23 -24.73 14.87
CA SER A 288 7.04 -25.26 15.96
C SER A 288 8.32 -24.45 16.21
N LYS A 289 8.64 -24.20 17.48
CA LYS A 289 9.93 -23.64 17.93
C LYS A 289 10.95 -24.71 18.27
N LEU A 290 10.61 -25.98 18.08
CA LEU A 290 11.43 -27.12 18.48
C LEU A 290 12.36 -27.58 17.35
N LYS A 291 13.60 -27.92 17.67
CA LYS A 291 14.56 -28.52 16.75
C LYS A 291 13.95 -29.76 16.07
N TYR A 292 14.17 -29.90 14.78
CA TYR A 292 13.61 -30.96 13.96
C TYR A 292 12.07 -31.04 14.00
N TRP A 293 11.37 -29.93 14.34
CA TRP A 293 9.91 -29.84 14.44
C TRP A 293 9.29 -30.82 15.47
N ARG A 294 10.07 -31.43 16.33
CA ARG A 294 9.66 -32.48 17.27
C ARG A 294 9.88 -32.09 18.72
N LYS A 295 9.07 -32.62 19.62
CA LYS A 295 9.40 -32.60 21.03
C LYS A 295 10.66 -33.47 21.28
N PRO A 296 11.56 -33.10 22.21
CA PRO A 296 12.62 -33.98 22.64
C PRO A 296 11.96 -35.31 23.11
N ASN A 297 12.38 -36.44 22.57
CA ASN A 297 11.91 -37.78 22.93
C ASN A 297 10.45 -38.12 22.54
N ALA A 298 9.99 -37.78 21.38
CA ALA A 298 8.82 -38.39 20.76
C ALA A 298 9.24 -39.34 19.64
#